data_67821d54476e371a4063bb5058465ac3
#
_entry.id   67821d54476e371a4063bb5058465ac3
#
_cell.length_a   1.000
_cell.length_b   1.000
_cell.length_c   1.000
_cell.angle_alpha   90.00
_cell.angle_beta   90.00
_cell.angle_gamma   90.00
#
_symmetry.space_group_name_H-M   'P 1'
#
loop_
_entity.id
_entity.type
_entity.pdbx_description
1 polymer ?
#
loop_
_entity_poly.entity_id
_entity_poly.type
_entity_poly.pdbx_seq_one_letter_code
_entity_poly.pdbx_strand_id
1 'polypeptide(L)'
;AYDQLSVDENVESAARLRCRFNSVDDLDDSIDNALEVTGMEGITDRDVKILSGGQKRRLALAMELVSNPRLLICDEVTSGLDPRSEHDIVFLLHEISRSEGRIVISVTHSLSHLDRYDSILVMHQGCVAYHGSPKTMLHYFGVSSLEEIYPKLQDREGPSWSRSWSKHRDSYYSRLEQEREKKILSGELPDPDAVRPAEAEKEGASGESGTEREKAVEENIPEVPGFFTQFFCLLGRRWRIFFRDRSQLVLQLVMVLLFPVLVAMFTDKG
;
A
#
# COMPACT_ATOMS: atom_id res chain seq x y z
N ALA A 1 -9.71 8.27 -0.43
CA ALA A 1 -10.09 9.26 0.58
C ALA A 1 -11.30 10.07 0.09
N TYR A 2 -12.08 10.63 1.02
CA TYR A 2 -13.26 11.45 0.75
C TYR A 2 -12.94 12.91 1.03
N ASP A 3 -13.15 13.78 0.04
CA ASP A 3 -12.76 15.19 0.08
C ASP A 3 -13.51 16.02 1.15
N GLN A 4 -14.73 15.61 1.52
CA GLN A 4 -15.57 16.27 2.51
C GLN A 4 -15.27 15.86 3.96
N LEU A 5 -14.41 14.89 4.17
CA LEU A 5 -14.01 14.42 5.50
C LEU A 5 -12.62 14.97 5.84
N SER A 6 -12.33 15.04 7.15
CA SER A 6 -10.97 15.36 7.63
C SER A 6 -10.01 14.20 7.37
N VAL A 7 -8.72 14.46 7.58
CA VAL A 7 -7.66 13.44 7.54
C VAL A 7 -8.00 12.32 8.52
N ASP A 8 -8.25 12.67 9.78
CA ASP A 8 -8.58 11.74 10.85
C ASP A 8 -9.83 10.90 10.53
N GLU A 9 -10.94 11.53 10.12
CA GLU A 9 -12.18 10.83 9.76
C GLU A 9 -11.98 9.81 8.62
N ASN A 10 -11.07 10.10 7.67
CA ASN A 10 -10.74 9.16 6.60
C ASN A 10 -9.96 7.97 7.10
N VAL A 11 -8.95 8.18 7.97
CA VAL A 11 -8.13 7.13 8.56
C VAL A 11 -8.96 6.27 9.51
N GLU A 12 -9.77 6.88 10.39
CA GLU A 12 -10.73 6.18 11.25
C GLU A 12 -11.69 5.28 10.46
N SER A 13 -12.25 5.82 9.37
CA SER A 13 -13.13 5.05 8.50
C SER A 13 -12.44 3.85 7.86
N ALA A 14 -11.17 4.00 7.47
CA ALA A 14 -10.36 2.91 6.91
C ALA A 14 -10.08 1.84 7.97
N ALA A 15 -9.67 2.25 9.17
CA ALA A 15 -9.41 1.37 10.30
C ALA A 15 -10.63 0.52 10.66
N ARG A 16 -11.78 1.16 10.89
CA ARG A 16 -13.04 0.49 11.25
C ARG A 16 -13.59 -0.47 10.17
N LEU A 17 -13.20 -0.29 8.91
CA LEU A 17 -13.63 -1.15 7.81
C LEU A 17 -12.72 -2.35 7.58
N ARG A 18 -11.44 -2.24 7.97
CA ARG A 18 -10.41 -3.23 7.66
C ARG A 18 -10.04 -4.11 8.85
N CYS A 19 -10.12 -3.55 10.06
CA CYS A 19 -9.65 -4.21 11.28
C CYS A 19 -10.75 -4.29 12.32
N ARG A 20 -10.74 -5.37 13.07
CA ARG A 20 -11.50 -5.52 14.29
C ARG A 20 -10.61 -5.11 15.47
N PHE A 21 -11.03 -4.12 16.21
CA PHE A 21 -10.35 -3.65 17.42
C PHE A 21 -11.04 -4.19 18.65
N ASN A 22 -10.28 -4.52 19.70
CA ASN A 22 -10.80 -5.02 20.95
C ASN A 22 -11.26 -3.88 21.87
N SER A 23 -10.65 -2.69 21.71
CA SER A 23 -10.98 -1.48 22.47
C SER A 23 -10.96 -0.24 21.56
N VAL A 24 -11.44 0.88 22.11
CA VAL A 24 -11.32 2.18 21.44
C VAL A 24 -9.87 2.63 21.45
N ASP A 25 -9.15 2.37 22.54
CA ASP A 25 -7.73 2.73 22.69
C ASP A 25 -6.87 2.02 21.60
N ASP A 26 -7.11 0.73 21.33
CA ASP A 26 -6.42 0.00 20.25
C ASP A 26 -6.66 0.64 18.86
N LEU A 27 -7.88 1.14 18.64
CA LEU A 27 -8.23 1.84 17.40
C LEU A 27 -7.48 3.18 17.30
N ASP A 28 -7.50 3.96 18.37
CA ASP A 28 -6.86 5.28 18.41
C ASP A 28 -5.34 5.14 18.26
N ASP A 29 -4.71 4.19 18.96
CA ASP A 29 -3.28 3.86 18.83
C ASP A 29 -2.91 3.48 17.39
N SER A 30 -3.75 2.71 16.72
CA SER A 30 -3.52 2.32 15.32
C SER A 30 -3.63 3.50 14.36
N ILE A 31 -4.57 4.42 14.59
CA ILE A 31 -4.74 5.65 13.81
C ILE A 31 -3.55 6.56 14.02
N ASP A 32 -3.18 6.82 15.29
CA ASP A 32 -2.07 7.70 15.64
C ASP A 32 -0.75 7.22 15.07
N ASN A 33 -0.46 5.91 15.18
CA ASN A 33 0.74 5.32 14.58
C ASN A 33 0.76 5.48 13.05
N ALA A 34 -0.37 5.25 12.38
CA ALA A 34 -0.44 5.40 10.91
C ALA A 34 -0.24 6.86 10.48
N LEU A 35 -0.76 7.82 11.25
CA LEU A 35 -0.60 9.25 11.00
C LEU A 35 0.83 9.72 11.29
N GLU A 36 1.45 9.26 12.37
CA GLU A 36 2.85 9.55 12.74
C GLU A 36 3.81 9.03 11.66
N VAL A 37 3.71 7.74 11.30
CA VAL A 37 4.57 7.13 10.26
C VAL A 37 4.48 7.88 8.95
N THR A 38 3.31 8.42 8.59
CA THR A 38 3.13 9.17 7.34
C THR A 38 3.36 10.67 7.46
N GLY A 39 3.66 11.19 8.67
CA GLY A 39 3.87 12.60 8.95
C GLY A 39 2.61 13.44 8.73
N MET A 40 1.44 12.92 9.10
CA MET A 40 0.15 13.57 8.95
C MET A 40 -0.45 14.04 10.29
N GLU A 41 0.20 13.76 11.42
CA GLU A 41 -0.28 14.06 12.78
C GLU A 41 -0.57 15.55 13.02
N GLY A 42 0.16 16.44 12.35
CA GLY A 42 -0.02 17.89 12.49
C GLY A 42 -1.19 18.49 11.69
N ILE A 43 -1.93 17.69 10.95
CA ILE A 43 -3.00 18.17 10.04
C ILE A 43 -4.28 17.31 10.05
N THR A 44 -4.50 16.57 11.12
CA THR A 44 -5.60 15.61 11.30
C THR A 44 -6.99 16.22 11.09
N ASP A 45 -7.18 17.47 11.54
CA ASP A 45 -8.45 18.21 11.43
C ASP A 45 -8.73 18.80 10.04
N ARG A 46 -7.74 18.77 9.13
CA ARG A 46 -7.90 19.38 7.80
C ARG A 46 -8.79 18.55 6.89
N ASP A 47 -9.70 19.22 6.18
CA ASP A 47 -10.48 18.59 5.10
C ASP A 47 -9.55 18.13 3.98
N VAL A 48 -9.79 16.92 3.44
CA VAL A 48 -8.97 16.35 2.37
C VAL A 48 -8.97 17.18 1.09
N LYS A 49 -10.05 17.91 0.83
CA LYS A 49 -10.16 18.80 -0.36
C LYS A 49 -9.07 19.86 -0.44
N ILE A 50 -8.53 20.32 0.70
CA ILE A 50 -7.50 21.39 0.76
C ILE A 50 -6.08 20.84 0.82
N LEU A 51 -5.89 19.53 0.86
CA LEU A 51 -4.58 18.89 0.90
C LEU A 51 -3.86 19.00 -0.44
N SER A 52 -2.53 19.16 -0.40
CA SER A 52 -1.66 19.04 -1.57
C SER A 52 -1.66 17.61 -2.14
N GLY A 53 -1.18 17.43 -3.36
CA GLY A 53 -1.05 16.11 -3.98
C GLY A 53 -0.22 15.13 -3.13
N GLY A 54 0.93 15.57 -2.64
CA GLY A 54 1.78 14.78 -1.75
C GLY A 54 1.09 14.42 -0.43
N GLN A 55 0.37 15.37 0.19
CA GLN A 55 -0.40 15.09 1.40
C GLN A 55 -1.54 14.08 1.15
N LYS A 56 -2.22 14.16 0.00
CA LYS A 56 -3.23 13.15 -0.38
C LYS A 56 -2.63 11.76 -0.55
N ARG A 57 -1.40 11.64 -1.06
CA ARG A 57 -0.69 10.36 -1.15
C ARG A 57 -0.28 9.83 0.21
N ARG A 58 0.21 10.70 1.12
CA ARG A 58 0.52 10.33 2.51
C ARG A 58 -0.73 9.84 3.25
N LEU A 59 -1.86 10.53 3.09
CA LEU A 59 -3.15 10.08 3.64
C LEU A 59 -3.56 8.70 3.09
N ALA A 60 -3.40 8.47 1.78
CA ALA A 60 -3.69 7.16 1.20
C ALA A 60 -2.81 6.06 1.82
N LEU A 61 -1.53 6.32 2.04
CA LEU A 61 -0.63 5.40 2.74
C LEU A 61 -1.05 5.18 4.20
N ALA A 62 -1.41 6.24 4.94
CA ALA A 62 -1.92 6.11 6.31
C ALA A 62 -3.14 5.18 6.38
N MET A 63 -4.10 5.36 5.46
CA MET A 63 -5.30 4.51 5.38
C MET A 63 -4.98 3.03 5.07
N GLU A 64 -3.87 2.72 4.41
CA GLU A 64 -3.41 1.35 4.21
C GLU A 64 -2.66 0.81 5.45
N LEU A 65 -1.88 1.66 6.12
CA LEU A 65 -1.03 1.27 7.24
C LEU A 65 -1.79 0.98 8.54
N VAL A 66 -3.01 1.49 8.72
CA VAL A 66 -3.85 1.20 9.92
C VAL A 66 -4.08 -0.29 10.16
N SER A 67 -3.98 -1.14 9.14
CA SER A 67 -4.08 -2.60 9.29
C SER A 67 -2.74 -3.29 9.53
N ASN A 68 -1.68 -2.53 9.72
CA ASN A 68 -0.31 -3.01 9.89
C ASN A 68 0.09 -4.11 8.87
N PRO A 69 -0.05 -3.88 7.56
CA PRO A 69 0.19 -4.91 6.56
C PRO A 69 1.67 -5.28 6.47
N ARG A 70 1.98 -6.58 6.38
CA ARG A 70 3.35 -7.05 6.11
C ARG A 70 3.79 -6.84 4.65
N LEU A 71 2.83 -6.75 3.73
CA LEU A 71 3.05 -6.49 2.31
C LEU A 71 2.25 -5.26 1.89
N LEU A 72 2.94 -4.24 1.39
CA LEU A 72 2.37 -3.03 0.84
C LEU A 72 2.67 -2.97 -0.67
N ILE A 73 1.61 -2.91 -1.49
CA ILE A 73 1.73 -2.78 -2.94
C ILE A 73 1.28 -1.38 -3.33
N CYS A 74 2.18 -0.62 -3.94
CA CYS A 74 1.98 0.76 -4.35
C CYS A 74 2.01 0.86 -5.87
N ASP A 75 0.89 1.21 -6.48
CA ASP A 75 0.80 1.39 -7.93
C ASP A 75 0.82 2.88 -8.27
N GLU A 76 1.90 3.32 -8.93
CA GLU A 76 2.13 4.68 -9.39
C GLU A 76 1.85 5.79 -8.34
N VAL A 77 2.20 5.55 -7.07
CA VAL A 77 1.88 6.50 -5.97
C VAL A 77 2.56 7.86 -6.13
N THR A 78 3.63 7.95 -6.91
CA THR A 78 4.37 9.21 -7.17
C THR A 78 3.93 9.91 -8.45
N SER A 79 3.07 9.30 -9.25
CA SER A 79 2.62 9.86 -10.53
C SER A 79 1.91 11.21 -10.34
N GLY A 80 2.32 12.21 -11.13
CA GLY A 80 1.74 13.56 -11.11
C GLY A 80 2.14 14.42 -9.92
N LEU A 81 3.12 14.00 -9.13
CA LEU A 81 3.71 14.81 -8.07
C LEU A 81 4.83 15.70 -8.62
N ASP A 82 5.10 16.82 -7.92
CA ASP A 82 6.31 17.59 -8.12
C ASP A 82 7.53 16.81 -7.62
N PRO A 83 8.77 17.14 -8.08
CA PRO A 83 9.97 16.38 -7.74
C PRO A 83 10.27 16.28 -6.24
N ARG A 84 9.90 17.29 -5.45
CA ARG A 84 10.10 17.28 -4.00
C ARG A 84 9.11 16.31 -3.34
N SER A 85 7.84 16.41 -3.71
CA SER A 85 6.81 15.50 -3.19
C SER A 85 7.05 14.05 -3.61
N GLU A 86 7.57 13.81 -4.83
CA GLU A 86 8.00 12.48 -5.28
C GLU A 86 9.12 11.93 -4.39
N HIS A 87 10.18 12.72 -4.18
CA HIS A 87 11.29 12.35 -3.28
C HIS A 87 10.78 11.99 -1.89
N ASP A 88 9.92 12.83 -1.31
CA ASP A 88 9.39 12.63 0.04
C ASP A 88 8.56 11.34 0.17
N ILE A 89 7.79 10.97 -0.87
CA ILE A 89 7.03 9.73 -0.88
C ILE A 89 7.95 8.50 -1.05
N VAL A 90 8.94 8.55 -1.94
CA VAL A 90 9.89 7.44 -2.11
C VAL A 90 10.70 7.22 -0.83
N PHE A 91 11.13 8.31 -0.17
CA PHE A 91 11.81 8.21 1.11
C PHE A 91 10.91 7.58 2.19
N LEU A 92 9.66 8.02 2.29
CA LEU A 92 8.68 7.44 3.20
C LEU A 92 8.48 5.94 2.96
N LEU A 93 8.33 5.50 1.70
CA LEU A 93 8.19 4.08 1.36
C LEU A 93 9.45 3.28 1.76
N HIS A 94 10.64 3.88 1.60
CA HIS A 94 11.88 3.27 2.06
C HIS A 94 11.89 3.08 3.58
N GLU A 95 11.54 4.11 4.36
CA GLU A 95 11.45 4.02 5.83
C GLU A 95 10.42 2.97 6.27
N ILE A 96 9.23 2.95 5.66
CA ILE A 96 8.21 1.92 5.90
C ILE A 96 8.75 0.52 5.65
N SER A 97 9.56 0.33 4.59
CA SER A 97 10.15 -0.99 4.29
C SER A 97 11.19 -1.45 5.31
N ARG A 98 11.80 -0.52 6.06
CA ARG A 98 12.78 -0.82 7.12
C ARG A 98 12.14 -1.05 8.48
N SER A 99 10.88 -0.66 8.65
CA SER A 99 10.13 -0.89 9.87
C SER A 99 9.47 -2.26 9.88
N GLU A 100 9.53 -2.96 11.01
CA GLU A 100 8.77 -4.18 11.31
C GLU A 100 8.84 -5.32 10.26
N GLY A 101 9.91 -5.37 9.46
CA GLY A 101 10.08 -6.42 8.45
C GLY A 101 9.05 -6.39 7.31
N ARG A 102 8.52 -5.22 6.97
CA ARG A 102 7.57 -5.04 5.87
C ARG A 102 8.22 -5.18 4.51
N ILE A 103 7.46 -5.70 3.58
CA ILE A 103 7.80 -5.73 2.16
C ILE A 103 6.99 -4.64 1.45
N VAL A 104 7.69 -3.73 0.78
CA VAL A 104 7.06 -2.68 -0.05
C VAL A 104 7.38 -2.96 -1.51
N ILE A 105 6.35 -3.15 -2.32
CA ILE A 105 6.46 -3.27 -3.78
C ILE A 105 5.88 -2.02 -4.40
N SER A 106 6.72 -1.24 -5.09
CA SER A 106 6.31 -0.03 -5.79
C SER A 106 6.37 -0.24 -7.30
N VAL A 107 5.25 -0.06 -7.98
CA VAL A 107 5.18 0.01 -9.45
C VAL A 107 5.31 1.48 -9.84
N THR A 108 6.29 1.78 -10.69
CA THR A 108 6.57 3.15 -11.14
C THR A 108 7.15 3.15 -12.53
N HIS A 109 6.91 4.21 -13.27
CA HIS A 109 7.61 4.54 -14.52
C HIS A 109 8.69 5.61 -14.30
N SER A 110 8.81 6.18 -13.11
CA SER A 110 9.84 7.13 -12.77
C SER A 110 11.18 6.41 -12.54
N LEU A 111 12.24 6.96 -13.13
CA LEU A 111 13.62 6.52 -12.92
C LEU A 111 14.31 7.28 -11.78
N SER A 112 13.59 8.23 -11.16
CA SER A 112 14.12 9.00 -10.04
C SER A 112 14.24 8.12 -8.79
N HIS A 113 15.28 8.37 -8.00
CA HIS A 113 15.47 7.74 -6.69
C HIS A 113 15.52 6.20 -6.68
N LEU A 114 15.91 5.57 -7.81
CA LEU A 114 16.04 4.11 -7.90
C LEU A 114 17.07 3.53 -6.91
N ASP A 115 18.01 4.35 -6.47
CA ASP A 115 18.99 4.01 -5.42
C ASP A 115 18.38 3.70 -4.06
N ARG A 116 17.11 4.09 -3.83
CA ARG A 116 16.36 3.81 -2.60
C ARG A 116 15.70 2.44 -2.58
N TYR A 117 15.66 1.74 -3.71
CA TYR A 117 15.10 0.39 -3.80
C TYR A 117 16.19 -0.67 -3.63
N ASP A 118 15.90 -1.72 -2.89
CA ASP A 118 16.81 -2.86 -2.72
C ASP A 118 16.96 -3.64 -4.02
N SER A 119 15.87 -3.78 -4.77
CA SER A 119 15.80 -4.55 -6.00
C SER A 119 14.83 -3.91 -6.99
N ILE A 120 15.14 -4.02 -8.28
CA ILE A 120 14.32 -3.51 -9.37
C ILE A 120 13.97 -4.65 -10.31
N LEU A 121 12.70 -4.75 -10.63
CA LEU A 121 12.18 -5.64 -11.66
C LEU A 121 11.79 -4.82 -12.89
N VAL A 122 12.50 -5.00 -14.00
CA VAL A 122 12.16 -4.37 -15.29
C VAL A 122 11.38 -5.36 -16.14
N MET A 123 10.19 -4.94 -16.56
CA MET A 123 9.33 -5.70 -17.45
C MET A 123 9.22 -5.03 -18.83
N HIS A 124 9.24 -5.83 -19.88
CA HIS A 124 9.05 -5.38 -21.26
C HIS A 124 8.17 -6.38 -22.01
N GLN A 125 7.07 -5.90 -22.61
CA GLN A 125 6.11 -6.71 -23.35
C GLN A 125 5.66 -7.98 -22.59
N GLY A 126 5.33 -7.82 -21.29
CA GLY A 126 4.88 -8.92 -20.43
C GLY A 126 5.98 -9.90 -19.98
N CYS A 127 7.24 -9.65 -20.35
CA CYS A 127 8.37 -10.49 -20.01
C CYS A 127 9.32 -9.78 -19.02
N VAL A 128 9.95 -10.54 -18.13
CA VAL A 128 11.02 -10.02 -17.25
C VAL A 128 12.27 -9.78 -18.08
N ALA A 129 12.69 -8.53 -18.20
CA ALA A 129 13.92 -8.13 -18.87
C ALA A 129 15.12 -8.07 -17.93
N TYR A 130 14.88 -7.73 -16.65
CA TYR A 130 15.91 -7.66 -15.63
C TYR A 130 15.28 -7.77 -14.23
N HIS A 131 16.00 -8.37 -13.30
CA HIS A 131 15.70 -8.33 -11.87
C HIS A 131 17.00 -8.25 -11.10
N GLY A 132 17.18 -7.19 -10.32
CA GLY A 132 18.44 -7.04 -9.59
C GLY A 132 18.62 -5.69 -8.94
N SER A 133 19.81 -5.47 -8.39
CA SER A 133 20.19 -4.22 -7.75
C SER A 133 20.17 -3.06 -8.75
N PRO A 134 19.70 -1.86 -8.35
CA PRO A 134 19.81 -0.64 -9.17
C PRO A 134 21.24 -0.39 -9.69
N LYS A 135 22.23 -0.69 -8.86
CA LYS A 135 23.66 -0.47 -9.18
C LYS A 135 24.17 -1.30 -10.37
N THR A 136 23.62 -2.50 -10.58
CA THR A 136 24.06 -3.40 -11.66
C THR A 136 23.23 -3.26 -12.92
N MET A 137 22.13 -2.52 -12.88
CA MET A 137 21.16 -2.39 -13.96
C MET A 137 21.78 -1.69 -15.19
N LEU A 138 22.51 -0.58 -15.02
CA LEU A 138 23.18 0.11 -16.12
C LEU A 138 24.19 -0.77 -16.84
N HIS A 139 24.98 -1.53 -16.08
CA HIS A 139 25.94 -2.48 -16.62
C HIS A 139 25.26 -3.60 -17.41
N TYR A 140 24.15 -4.14 -16.90
CA TYR A 140 23.40 -5.22 -17.57
C TYR A 140 22.85 -4.76 -18.93
N PHE A 141 22.27 -3.58 -19.00
CA PHE A 141 21.74 -3.02 -20.24
C PHE A 141 22.81 -2.43 -21.15
N GLY A 142 24.05 -2.22 -20.66
CA GLY A 142 25.15 -1.62 -21.40
C GLY A 142 24.90 -0.16 -21.76
N VAL A 143 24.32 0.59 -20.84
CA VAL A 143 23.97 2.00 -20.99
C VAL A 143 24.70 2.87 -19.95
N SER A 144 24.81 4.16 -20.23
CA SER A 144 25.54 5.11 -19.37
C SER A 144 24.62 5.84 -18.40
N SER A 145 23.33 5.92 -18.71
CA SER A 145 22.32 6.59 -17.87
C SER A 145 21.02 5.76 -17.79
N LEU A 146 20.21 6.08 -16.78
CA LEU A 146 18.92 5.39 -16.55
C LEU A 146 17.94 5.67 -17.68
N GLU A 147 17.96 6.87 -18.24
CA GLU A 147 17.07 7.32 -19.32
C GLU A 147 17.28 6.51 -20.62
N GLU A 148 18.49 6.00 -20.83
CA GLU A 148 18.83 5.15 -21.99
C GLU A 148 18.24 3.75 -21.91
N ILE A 149 17.73 3.32 -20.73
CA ILE A 149 17.14 1.99 -20.55
C ILE A 149 15.87 1.82 -21.39
N TYR A 150 14.99 2.82 -21.42
CA TYR A 150 13.75 2.73 -22.21
C TYR A 150 13.98 2.60 -23.70
N PRO A 151 14.82 3.44 -24.35
CA PRO A 151 15.20 3.20 -25.73
C PRO A 151 15.88 1.85 -25.93
N LYS A 152 16.75 1.43 -25.01
CA LYS A 152 17.46 0.16 -25.06
C LYS A 152 16.53 -1.05 -25.02
N LEU A 153 15.45 -0.99 -24.27
CA LEU A 153 14.45 -2.04 -24.22
C LEU A 153 13.76 -2.26 -25.59
N GLN A 154 13.64 -1.20 -26.41
CA GLN A 154 13.05 -1.28 -27.75
C GLN A 154 13.94 -1.98 -28.77
N ASP A 155 15.23 -2.14 -28.50
CA ASP A 155 16.17 -2.83 -29.42
C ASP A 155 15.84 -4.32 -29.60
N ARG A 156 15.07 -4.92 -28.68
CA ARG A 156 14.75 -6.35 -28.68
C ARG A 156 13.32 -6.57 -28.19
N GLU A 157 12.70 -7.64 -28.68
CA GLU A 157 11.41 -8.12 -28.16
C GLU A 157 11.53 -8.67 -26.72
N GLY A 158 10.44 -8.62 -25.96
CA GLY A 158 10.35 -9.10 -24.59
C GLY A 158 10.87 -10.51 -24.38
N PRO A 159 10.49 -11.52 -25.19
CA PRO A 159 11.02 -12.88 -25.06
C PRO A 159 12.54 -13.00 -25.25
N SER A 160 13.14 -12.12 -26.05
CA SER A 160 14.61 -12.07 -26.23
C SER A 160 15.31 -11.53 -24.99
N TRP A 161 14.74 -10.50 -24.37
CA TRP A 161 15.23 -9.99 -23.08
C TRP A 161 15.10 -11.04 -21.98
N SER A 162 13.96 -11.72 -21.89
CA SER A 162 13.73 -12.78 -20.90
C SER A 162 14.74 -13.93 -21.03
N ARG A 163 15.05 -14.36 -22.24
CA ARG A 163 16.12 -15.37 -22.48
C ARG A 163 17.51 -14.87 -22.09
N SER A 164 17.79 -13.59 -22.30
CA SER A 164 19.04 -12.97 -21.84
C SER A 164 19.12 -12.95 -20.32
N TRP A 165 18.05 -12.54 -19.67
CA TRP A 165 17.97 -12.50 -18.20
C TRP A 165 18.09 -13.90 -17.59
N SER A 166 17.44 -14.92 -18.15
CA SER A 166 17.49 -16.30 -17.67
C SER A 166 18.93 -16.85 -17.51
N LYS A 167 19.87 -16.37 -18.32
CA LYS A 167 21.29 -16.77 -18.23
C LYS A 167 22.00 -16.16 -17.00
N HIS A 168 21.50 -15.05 -16.49
CA HIS A 168 22.10 -14.34 -15.35
C HIS A 168 21.35 -14.58 -14.04
N ARG A 169 20.10 -15.02 -14.13
CA ARG A 169 19.16 -15.19 -13.04
C ARG A 169 19.71 -16.05 -11.91
N ASP A 170 20.20 -17.22 -12.24
CA ASP A 170 20.61 -18.20 -11.23
C ASP A 170 21.85 -17.72 -10.47
N SER A 171 22.81 -17.08 -11.16
CA SER A 171 23.96 -16.44 -10.53
C SER A 171 23.59 -15.28 -9.61
N TYR A 172 22.56 -14.53 -9.97
CA TYR A 172 22.06 -13.41 -9.16
C TYR A 172 21.39 -13.95 -7.88
N TYR A 173 20.48 -14.90 -7.99
CA TYR A 173 19.79 -15.45 -6.83
C TYR A 173 20.71 -16.21 -5.89
N SER A 174 21.66 -17.00 -6.39
CA SER A 174 22.67 -17.66 -5.56
C SER A 174 23.52 -16.67 -4.75
N ARG A 175 23.80 -15.49 -5.32
CA ARG A 175 24.52 -14.43 -4.59
C ARG A 175 23.65 -13.81 -3.50
N LEU A 176 22.39 -13.53 -3.77
CA LEU A 176 21.43 -13.02 -2.76
C LEU A 176 21.30 -14.02 -1.60
N GLU A 177 21.23 -15.31 -1.90
CA GLU A 177 21.12 -16.35 -0.89
C GLU A 177 22.37 -16.38 0.01
N GLN A 178 23.55 -16.31 -0.57
CA GLN A 178 24.82 -16.22 0.18
C GLN A 178 24.90 -14.93 1.02
N GLU A 179 24.44 -13.78 0.51
CA GLU A 179 24.40 -12.54 1.26
C GLU A 179 23.39 -12.63 2.43
N ARG A 180 22.25 -13.25 2.23
CA ARG A 180 21.26 -13.53 3.27
C ARG A 180 21.83 -14.43 4.37
N GLU A 181 22.48 -15.55 3.99
CA GLU A 181 23.13 -16.46 4.94
C GLU A 181 24.19 -15.73 5.78
N LYS A 182 25.01 -14.89 5.15
CA LYS A 182 25.99 -14.06 5.86
C LYS A 182 25.35 -13.13 6.87
N LYS A 183 24.23 -12.48 6.52
CA LYS A 183 23.50 -11.57 7.41
C LYS A 183 22.81 -12.31 8.56
N ILE A 184 22.38 -13.54 8.34
CA ILE A 184 21.85 -14.41 9.41
C ILE A 184 23.00 -14.80 10.35
N LEU A 185 24.15 -15.22 9.83
CA LEU A 185 25.32 -15.58 10.62
C LEU A 185 25.92 -14.39 11.39
N SER A 186 25.84 -13.18 10.85
CA SER A 186 26.26 -11.95 11.55
C SER A 186 25.25 -11.44 12.58
N GLY A 187 24.04 -12.02 12.66
CA GLY A 187 22.97 -11.58 13.56
C GLY A 187 22.22 -10.34 13.08
N GLU A 188 22.47 -9.88 11.86
CA GLU A 188 21.76 -8.73 11.26
C GLU A 188 20.34 -9.10 10.79
N LEU A 189 20.12 -10.38 10.48
CA LEU A 189 18.81 -10.92 10.13
C LEU A 189 18.44 -12.07 11.07
N PRO A 190 17.17 -12.19 11.49
CA PRO A 190 16.72 -13.36 12.23
C PRO A 190 16.83 -14.61 11.37
N ASP A 191 17.32 -15.71 11.96
CA ASP A 191 17.34 -17.01 11.32
C ASP A 191 15.90 -17.53 11.21
N PRO A 192 15.38 -17.75 10.00
CA PRO A 192 14.01 -18.28 9.83
C PRO A 192 13.87 -19.71 10.36
N ASP A 193 14.96 -20.45 10.52
CA ASP A 193 14.96 -21.80 11.07
C ASP A 193 15.13 -21.82 12.60
N ALA A 194 15.66 -20.76 13.21
CA ALA A 194 15.76 -20.60 14.66
C ALA A 194 14.39 -20.34 15.35
N VAL A 195 13.37 -19.98 14.59
CA VAL A 195 11.99 -19.78 15.07
C VAL A 195 11.21 -21.11 15.13
N ARG A 196 11.84 -22.24 14.80
CA ARG A 196 11.23 -23.56 15.05
C ARG A 196 11.29 -23.83 16.55
N PRO A 197 10.15 -24.01 17.25
CA PRO A 197 10.18 -24.43 18.64
C PRO A 197 10.93 -25.76 18.76
N ALA A 198 11.85 -25.85 19.71
CA ALA A 198 12.66 -27.04 19.99
C ALA A 198 11.86 -28.28 20.48
N GLU A 199 10.54 -28.30 20.28
CA GLU A 199 9.63 -29.35 20.71
C GLU A 199 9.29 -30.39 19.62
N ALA A 200 9.78 -30.21 18.37
CA ALA A 200 9.46 -31.11 17.26
C ALA A 200 10.35 -32.39 17.17
N GLU A 201 11.33 -32.56 18.05
CA GLU A 201 12.24 -33.73 18.00
C GLU A 201 11.82 -34.92 18.89
N LYS A 202 10.66 -34.88 19.55
CA LYS A 202 10.26 -35.96 20.49
C LYS A 202 9.00 -36.72 20.16
N GLU A 203 8.38 -36.57 19.01
CA GLU A 203 7.28 -37.48 18.63
C GLU A 203 7.44 -37.91 17.16
N GLY A 204 8.00 -39.12 17.01
CA GLY A 204 7.95 -39.85 15.76
C GLY A 204 6.58 -40.32 15.41
N ALA A 205 6.20 -40.14 14.13
CA ALA A 205 5.14 -40.83 13.41
C ALA A 205 3.71 -40.61 13.85
N SER A 206 3.08 -39.53 13.34
CA SER A 206 1.74 -39.60 12.74
C SER A 206 1.40 -38.25 12.07
N GLY A 207 0.87 -38.33 10.84
CA GLY A 207 0.72 -37.20 9.94
C GLY A 207 -0.38 -36.20 10.33
N GLU A 208 0.00 -35.12 10.97
CA GLU A 208 -0.86 -33.93 11.19
C GLU A 208 -0.04 -32.61 11.17
N SER A 209 0.99 -32.50 10.34
CA SER A 209 1.87 -31.31 10.33
C SER A 209 1.38 -30.13 9.46
N GLY A 210 0.20 -30.23 8.86
CA GLY A 210 -0.39 -29.15 8.05
C GLY A 210 -1.13 -28.07 8.86
N THR A 211 -1.81 -28.49 9.92
CA THR A 211 -2.79 -27.68 10.63
C THR A 211 -2.21 -26.63 11.59
N GLU A 212 -1.02 -26.85 12.13
CA GLU A 212 -0.40 -25.90 13.07
C GLU A 212 0.36 -24.77 12.37
N ARG A 213 0.91 -25.02 11.16
CA ARG A 213 1.48 -23.94 10.33
C ARG A 213 0.42 -22.98 9.79
N GLU A 214 -0.77 -23.51 9.45
CA GLU A 214 -1.92 -22.68 9.08
C GLU A 214 -2.39 -21.84 10.27
N LYS A 215 -2.45 -22.38 11.48
CA LYS A 215 -2.87 -21.65 12.68
C LYS A 215 -1.89 -20.53 13.08
N ALA A 216 -0.59 -20.74 13.01
CA ALA A 216 0.41 -19.69 13.35
C ALA A 216 0.46 -18.56 12.31
N VAL A 217 0.05 -18.83 11.07
CA VAL A 217 -0.10 -17.80 10.03
C VAL A 217 -1.46 -17.09 10.16
N GLU A 218 -2.50 -17.79 10.61
CA GLU A 218 -3.83 -17.22 10.86
C GLU A 218 -3.86 -16.28 12.07
N GLU A 219 -3.01 -16.47 13.11
CA GLU A 219 -2.99 -15.61 14.31
C GLU A 219 -2.57 -14.16 14.03
N ASN A 220 -1.99 -13.85 12.86
CA ASN A 220 -1.53 -12.52 12.49
C ASN A 220 -2.33 -11.84 11.36
N ILE A 221 -3.42 -12.44 10.90
CA ILE A 221 -4.32 -11.78 9.96
C ILE A 221 -5.32 -10.96 10.77
N PRO A 222 -5.35 -9.62 10.61
CA PRO A 222 -6.33 -8.81 11.33
C PRO A 222 -7.74 -9.31 11.00
N GLU A 223 -8.50 -9.68 12.04
CA GLU A 223 -9.88 -10.10 11.86
C GLU A 223 -10.67 -8.99 11.18
N VAL A 224 -11.35 -9.34 10.08
CA VAL A 224 -12.21 -8.39 9.36
C VAL A 224 -13.49 -8.17 10.17
N PRO A 225 -13.94 -6.91 10.33
CA PRO A 225 -15.19 -6.61 11.02
C PRO A 225 -16.39 -7.32 10.40
N GLY A 226 -17.36 -7.73 11.24
CA GLY A 226 -18.58 -8.39 10.78
C GLY A 226 -19.43 -7.49 9.86
N PHE A 227 -20.28 -8.09 9.03
CA PHE A 227 -21.13 -7.41 8.04
C PHE A 227 -21.90 -6.22 8.62
N PHE A 228 -22.53 -6.34 9.78
CA PHE A 228 -23.30 -5.23 10.38
C PHE A 228 -22.41 -4.08 10.82
N THR A 229 -21.22 -4.36 11.35
CA THR A 229 -20.25 -3.31 11.72
C THR A 229 -19.81 -2.53 10.50
N GLN A 230 -19.47 -3.23 9.42
CA GLN A 230 -19.10 -2.58 8.15
C GLN A 230 -20.27 -1.78 7.57
N PHE A 231 -21.50 -2.34 7.60
CA PHE A 231 -22.69 -1.66 7.10
C PHE A 231 -22.95 -0.35 7.86
N PHE A 232 -22.96 -0.37 9.20
CA PHE A 232 -23.19 0.84 9.99
C PHE A 232 -22.04 1.84 9.88
N CYS A 233 -20.81 1.39 9.75
CA CYS A 233 -19.67 2.28 9.47
C CYS A 233 -19.84 3.00 8.11
N LEU A 234 -20.19 2.27 7.06
CA LEU A 234 -20.46 2.82 5.74
C LEU A 234 -21.66 3.77 5.74
N LEU A 235 -22.73 3.40 6.43
CA LEU A 235 -23.93 4.23 6.57
C LEU A 235 -23.60 5.53 7.30
N GLY A 236 -22.95 5.46 8.47
CA GLY A 236 -22.55 6.61 9.25
C GLY A 236 -21.64 7.56 8.47
N ARG A 237 -20.65 7.01 7.73
CA ARG A 237 -19.81 7.78 6.82
C ARG A 237 -20.63 8.47 5.72
N ARG A 238 -21.59 7.76 5.10
CA ARG A 238 -22.47 8.34 4.07
C ARG A 238 -23.32 9.48 4.62
N TRP A 239 -23.85 9.34 5.83
CA TRP A 239 -24.62 10.39 6.51
C TRP A 239 -23.75 11.61 6.82
N ARG A 240 -22.52 11.43 7.35
CA ARG A 240 -21.59 12.56 7.59
C ARG A 240 -21.31 13.34 6.30
N ILE A 241 -20.99 12.66 5.20
CA ILE A 241 -20.76 13.29 3.89
C ILE A 241 -22.01 14.04 3.42
N PHE A 242 -23.17 13.41 3.52
CA PHE A 242 -24.44 13.98 3.09
C PHE A 242 -24.77 15.30 3.81
N PHE A 243 -24.68 15.34 5.14
CA PHE A 243 -24.97 16.55 5.91
C PHE A 243 -23.89 17.63 5.79
N ARG A 244 -22.66 17.28 5.42
CA ARG A 244 -21.57 18.24 5.23
C ARG A 244 -21.59 18.92 3.86
N ASP A 245 -22.20 18.30 2.87
CA ASP A 245 -22.39 18.89 1.54
C ASP A 245 -23.65 19.79 1.50
N ARG A 246 -23.45 21.05 1.94
CA ARG A 246 -24.52 22.04 1.98
C ARG A 246 -25.16 22.30 0.62
N SER A 247 -24.38 22.24 -0.46
CA SER A 247 -24.86 22.45 -1.83
C SER A 247 -25.82 21.35 -2.24
N GLN A 248 -25.49 20.11 -1.96
CA GLN A 248 -26.36 18.97 -2.25
C GLN A 248 -27.62 18.97 -1.39
N LEU A 249 -27.52 19.37 -0.12
CA LEU A 249 -28.67 19.48 0.78
C LEU A 249 -29.65 20.57 0.28
N VAL A 250 -29.14 21.73 -0.08
CA VAL A 250 -29.98 22.83 -0.62
C VAL A 250 -30.66 22.40 -1.91
N LEU A 251 -29.92 21.78 -2.83
CA LEU A 251 -30.46 21.28 -4.10
C LEU A 251 -31.60 20.27 -3.87
N GLN A 252 -31.39 19.30 -2.96
CA GLN A 252 -32.41 18.30 -2.64
C GLN A 252 -33.64 18.93 -1.98
N LEU A 253 -33.43 19.86 -1.05
CA LEU A 253 -34.52 20.58 -0.40
C LEU A 253 -35.36 21.35 -1.43
N VAL A 254 -34.69 22.07 -2.34
CA VAL A 254 -35.36 22.79 -3.44
C VAL A 254 -36.13 21.82 -4.32
N MET A 255 -35.55 20.68 -4.70
CA MET A 255 -36.25 19.68 -5.51
C MET A 255 -37.50 19.14 -4.81
N VAL A 256 -37.39 18.79 -3.51
CA VAL A 256 -38.50 18.23 -2.72
C VAL A 256 -39.62 19.26 -2.53
N LEU A 257 -39.29 20.53 -2.36
CA LEU A 257 -40.30 21.59 -2.17
C LEU A 257 -40.85 22.11 -3.49
N LEU A 258 -40.04 22.31 -4.51
CA LEU A 258 -40.43 22.92 -5.78
C LEU A 258 -41.18 21.94 -6.68
N PHE A 259 -40.81 20.67 -6.68
CA PHE A 259 -41.41 19.67 -7.58
C PHE A 259 -42.90 19.45 -7.33
N PRO A 260 -43.42 19.28 -6.08
CA PRO A 260 -44.87 19.20 -5.81
C PRO A 260 -45.60 20.45 -6.19
N VAL A 261 -45.00 21.65 -5.97
CA VAL A 261 -45.62 22.94 -6.35
C VAL A 261 -45.76 23.05 -7.87
N LEU A 262 -44.71 22.68 -8.61
CA LEU A 262 -44.77 22.63 -10.07
C LEU A 262 -45.85 21.67 -10.57
N VAL A 263 -45.91 20.45 -10.01
CA VAL A 263 -46.95 19.47 -10.36
C VAL A 263 -48.33 20.03 -10.09
N ALA A 264 -48.56 20.64 -8.92
CA ALA A 264 -49.86 21.26 -8.58
C ALA A 264 -50.25 22.39 -9.54
N MET A 265 -49.32 23.26 -9.92
CA MET A 265 -49.54 24.33 -10.89
C MET A 265 -49.91 23.84 -12.30
N PHE A 266 -49.42 22.70 -12.70
CA PHE A 266 -49.70 22.12 -14.03
C PHE A 266 -50.94 21.21 -14.02
N THR A 267 -51.31 20.63 -12.89
CA THR A 267 -52.51 19.77 -12.76
C THR A 267 -53.79 20.56 -12.58
N ASP A 268 -53.70 21.81 -12.05
CA ASP A 268 -54.87 22.67 -11.82
C ASP A 268 -55.35 23.46 -13.08
N LYS A 269 -54.74 23.16 -14.26
CA LYS A 269 -55.10 23.76 -15.56
C LYS A 269 -55.72 22.80 -16.56
N GLY A 270 -56.20 21.64 -16.11
CA GLY A 270 -56.89 20.64 -16.92
C GLY A 270 -58.40 20.58 -16.73
#